data_23105ae5e6d9c4b5464524bdbc6bd5d9
#
_entry.id   23105ae5e6d9c4b5464524bdbc6bd5d9
#
_cell.length_a   1.000
_cell.length_b   1.000
_cell.length_c   1.000
_cell.angle_alpha   90.00
_cell.angle_beta   90.00
_cell.angle_gamma   90.00
#
_symmetry.space_group_name_H-M   'P 1'
#
loop_
_entity.id
_entity.type
_entity.pdbx_description
1 polymer ?
#
loop_
_entity_poly.entity_id
_entity_poly.type
_entity_poly.pdbx_seq_one_letter_code
_entity_poly.pdbx_strand_id
1 'polypeptide(L)'
;MDASKPLAPYDATTGWTHREASHLLSRAQFGFTPAELDRATNEGMDATLTRLTEVQPESTDFSRAETSLRQAAISTGSIDNLKIWWLYRMRYSANPLTEKLTLFWHNHFATSNAKVNSVPYMLRQNELIRTNAAGDFKQLLHSMSRDTAMLIWLDGNANRKRHPNENFAREIMELFALGVGNYTERDIQEAARAFTGWHVRDGQFWKHELQHDESAKTVFGKTGPFDGNDIVNLCLEQPSCPRFLATKLAKTFVCPEPSQDMINHLANRIHHHDLQMRPVLRELFTSQWFYQLENRQILIKSPLELVLGSLQTLVEPIRWTGVIKVLADLGQNIFEPPSVKGWEGGRLWITSSSLLQRANLATELTTTNQFGPLSETVRHVTTDGSEAIVNVLGRWLLSDSVDDTIRQELLKFHASAEGTADQKLRGLLQLILSLPEYQLH
;
A
#
# COMPACT_ATOMS: atom_id res chain seq x y z
N MET A 1 9.81 -14.51 -26.12
CA MET A 1 9.73 -13.03 -26.18
C MET A 1 11.06 -12.46 -25.73
N ASP A 2 11.50 -11.39 -26.36
CA ASP A 2 12.76 -10.74 -25.99
C ASP A 2 12.61 -10.04 -24.65
N ALA A 3 13.27 -10.56 -23.62
CA ALA A 3 13.16 -10.13 -22.23
C ALA A 3 13.68 -8.70 -21.97
N SER A 4 14.38 -8.10 -22.95
CA SER A 4 14.87 -6.72 -22.85
C SER A 4 13.85 -5.67 -23.30
N LYS A 5 12.74 -6.07 -23.93
CA LYS A 5 11.72 -5.14 -24.39
C LYS A 5 10.88 -4.60 -23.24
N PRO A 6 10.55 -3.30 -23.22
CA PRO A 6 9.61 -2.74 -22.27
C PRO A 6 8.25 -3.45 -22.36
N LEU A 7 7.45 -3.35 -21.30
CA LEU A 7 6.07 -3.83 -21.32
C LEU A 7 5.35 -3.18 -22.51
N ALA A 8 4.55 -3.97 -23.26
CA ALA A 8 3.77 -3.43 -24.36
C ALA A 8 2.91 -2.26 -23.87
N PRO A 9 3.08 -1.04 -24.43
CA PRO A 9 2.37 0.13 -23.93
C PRO A 9 0.88 0.06 -24.30
N TYR A 10 0.05 0.57 -23.40
CA TYR A 10 -1.36 0.80 -23.65
C TYR A 10 -1.54 1.98 -24.62
N ASP A 11 -2.40 1.84 -25.61
CA ASP A 11 -2.71 2.95 -26.52
C ASP A 11 -3.68 3.94 -25.86
N ALA A 12 -3.13 4.95 -25.22
CA ALA A 12 -3.92 5.99 -24.57
C ALA A 12 -4.48 7.03 -25.52
N THR A 13 -4.09 7.05 -26.79
CA THR A 13 -4.56 8.05 -27.76
C THR A 13 -6.03 7.86 -28.13
N THR A 14 -6.49 6.62 -28.10
CA THR A 14 -7.88 6.23 -28.38
C THR A 14 -8.61 5.62 -27.18
N GLY A 15 -7.88 5.23 -26.15
CA GLY A 15 -8.39 4.45 -25.03
C GLY A 15 -8.46 5.17 -23.68
N TRP A 16 -8.02 6.42 -23.55
CA TRP A 16 -8.01 7.12 -22.27
C TRP A 16 -9.36 7.80 -21.99
N THR A 17 -10.08 7.26 -21.05
CA THR A 17 -11.40 7.76 -20.60
C THR A 17 -11.45 7.83 -19.06
N HIS A 18 -12.60 8.19 -18.50
CA HIS A 18 -12.84 8.11 -17.06
C HIS A 18 -12.55 6.73 -16.46
N ARG A 19 -12.80 5.66 -17.22
CA ARG A 19 -12.57 4.28 -16.77
C ARG A 19 -11.09 4.01 -16.53
N GLU A 20 -10.25 4.38 -17.49
CA GLU A 20 -8.80 4.20 -17.39
C GLU A 20 -8.21 5.11 -16.32
N ALA A 21 -8.67 6.38 -16.25
CA ALA A 21 -8.26 7.32 -15.21
C ALA A 21 -8.65 6.83 -13.82
N SER A 22 -9.90 6.39 -13.63
CA SER A 22 -10.39 5.82 -12.38
C SER A 22 -9.63 4.55 -11.99
N HIS A 23 -9.36 3.65 -12.94
CA HIS A 23 -8.58 2.43 -12.71
C HIS A 23 -7.16 2.77 -12.22
N LEU A 24 -6.45 3.69 -12.90
CA LEU A 24 -5.13 4.13 -12.48
C LEU A 24 -5.16 4.75 -11.07
N LEU A 25 -6.06 5.69 -10.82
CA LEU A 25 -6.14 6.39 -9.55
C LEU A 25 -6.49 5.42 -8.40
N SER A 26 -7.42 4.49 -8.59
CA SER A 26 -7.81 3.53 -7.55
C SER A 26 -6.67 2.56 -7.19
N ARG A 27 -5.79 2.24 -8.15
CA ARG A 27 -4.62 1.37 -7.92
C ARG A 27 -3.42 2.11 -7.35
N ALA A 28 -3.17 3.33 -7.85
CA ALA A 28 -1.99 4.12 -7.48
C ALA A 28 -2.13 4.90 -6.17
N GLN A 29 -3.36 5.05 -5.62
CA GLN A 29 -3.64 5.79 -4.38
C GLN A 29 -4.78 5.13 -3.58
N PHE A 30 -5.26 5.78 -2.51
CA PHE A 30 -6.28 5.21 -1.61
C PHE A 30 -7.73 5.59 -1.98
N GLY A 31 -7.95 6.07 -3.17
CA GLY A 31 -9.20 6.64 -3.66
C GLY A 31 -8.93 7.99 -4.30
N PHE A 32 -9.95 8.65 -4.76
CA PHE A 32 -9.85 9.94 -5.44
C PHE A 32 -11.10 10.79 -5.19
N THR A 33 -10.94 12.10 -5.31
CA THR A 33 -12.06 13.02 -5.35
C THR A 33 -12.64 13.13 -6.77
N PRO A 34 -13.90 13.53 -6.94
CA PRO A 34 -14.45 13.81 -8.28
C PRO A 34 -13.57 14.76 -9.10
N ALA A 35 -13.04 15.81 -8.47
CA ALA A 35 -12.17 16.78 -9.13
C ALA A 35 -10.83 16.17 -9.60
N GLU A 36 -10.26 15.22 -8.85
CA GLU A 36 -9.06 14.50 -9.26
C GLU A 36 -9.32 13.56 -10.45
N LEU A 37 -10.48 12.88 -10.47
CA LEU A 37 -10.89 12.07 -11.60
C LEU A 37 -11.07 12.90 -12.88
N ASP A 38 -11.78 14.02 -12.78
CA ASP A 38 -11.97 14.94 -13.90
C ASP A 38 -10.63 15.49 -14.40
N ARG A 39 -9.75 15.88 -13.47
CA ARG A 39 -8.39 16.31 -13.80
C ARG A 39 -7.62 15.22 -14.55
N ALA A 40 -7.54 14.02 -14.01
CA ALA A 40 -6.80 12.90 -14.62
C ALA A 40 -7.35 12.54 -16.00
N THR A 41 -8.67 12.58 -16.18
CA THR A 41 -9.31 12.34 -17.46
C THR A 41 -8.93 13.40 -18.50
N ASN A 42 -8.91 14.67 -18.10
CA ASN A 42 -8.66 15.79 -19.01
C ASN A 42 -7.16 15.99 -19.32
N GLU A 43 -6.27 15.76 -18.35
CA GLU A 43 -4.81 15.92 -18.55
C GLU A 43 -4.18 14.75 -19.31
N GLY A 44 -4.86 13.58 -19.37
CA GLY A 44 -4.38 12.38 -20.07
C GLY A 44 -3.44 11.51 -19.24
N MET A 45 -3.14 10.32 -19.74
CA MET A 45 -2.38 9.29 -19.04
C MET A 45 -0.97 9.76 -18.65
N ASP A 46 -0.24 10.33 -19.58
CA ASP A 46 1.17 10.70 -19.38
C ASP A 46 1.35 11.81 -18.32
N ALA A 47 0.51 12.85 -18.37
CA ALA A 47 0.53 13.92 -17.38
C ALA A 47 0.09 13.42 -15.99
N THR A 48 -0.94 12.57 -15.93
CA THR A 48 -1.39 11.93 -14.69
C THR A 48 -0.28 11.08 -14.07
N LEU A 49 0.39 10.23 -14.86
CA LEU A 49 1.50 9.40 -14.38
C LEU A 49 2.70 10.22 -13.94
N THR A 50 3.05 11.26 -14.67
CA THR A 50 4.13 12.18 -14.27
C THR A 50 3.83 12.81 -12.91
N ARG A 51 2.62 13.30 -12.72
CA ARG A 51 2.17 13.86 -11.44
C ARG A 51 2.19 12.85 -10.30
N LEU A 52 1.83 11.59 -10.55
CA LEU A 52 1.83 10.52 -9.53
C LEU A 52 3.25 10.03 -9.19
N THR A 53 4.15 9.95 -10.18
CA THR A 53 5.48 9.35 -10.01
C THR A 53 6.57 10.33 -9.64
N GLU A 54 6.39 11.61 -9.92
CA GLU A 54 7.33 12.66 -9.53
C GLU A 54 6.91 13.33 -8.22
N VAL A 55 7.90 13.73 -7.43
CA VAL A 55 7.65 14.37 -6.13
C VAL A 55 7.05 15.75 -6.35
N GLN A 56 5.85 15.96 -5.82
CA GLN A 56 5.15 17.24 -5.86
C GLN A 56 5.39 18.01 -4.56
N PRO A 57 5.47 19.35 -4.61
CA PRO A 57 5.57 20.16 -3.41
C PRO A 57 4.27 20.07 -2.58
N GLU A 58 4.45 19.87 -1.28
CA GLU A 58 3.32 19.88 -0.34
C GLU A 58 2.83 21.32 -0.08
N SER A 59 1.53 21.48 0.15
CA SER A 59 0.98 22.76 0.52
C SER A 59 1.41 23.21 1.91
N THR A 60 1.42 24.53 2.16
CA THR A 60 1.73 25.10 3.48
C THR A 60 0.77 24.59 4.56
N ASP A 61 -0.51 24.46 4.23
CA ASP A 61 -1.53 24.00 5.19
C ASP A 61 -1.36 22.54 5.51
N PHE A 62 -1.06 21.68 4.51
CA PHE A 62 -0.71 20.30 4.74
C PHE A 62 0.52 20.18 5.66
N SER A 63 1.60 20.91 5.34
CA SER A 63 2.85 20.84 6.09
C SER A 63 2.67 21.27 7.54
N ARG A 64 1.85 22.32 7.80
CA ARG A 64 1.52 22.77 9.16
C ARG A 64 0.74 21.73 9.95
N ALA A 65 -0.30 21.14 9.35
CA ALA A 65 -1.13 20.13 10.01
C ALA A 65 -0.35 18.84 10.24
N GLU A 66 0.42 18.38 9.26
CA GLU A 66 1.29 17.21 9.35
C GLU A 66 2.30 17.36 10.49
N THR A 67 2.99 18.50 10.58
CA THR A 67 3.95 18.79 11.65
C THR A 67 3.28 18.77 13.02
N SER A 68 2.08 19.33 13.15
CA SER A 68 1.33 19.31 14.41
C SER A 68 0.93 17.91 14.82
N LEU A 69 0.44 17.09 13.90
CA LEU A 69 0.07 15.69 14.17
C LEU A 69 1.30 14.84 14.52
N ARG A 70 2.40 15.04 13.80
CA ARG A 70 3.69 14.39 14.08
C ARG A 70 4.18 14.72 15.48
N GLN A 71 4.15 16.00 15.85
CA GLN A 71 4.56 16.44 17.19
C GLN A 71 3.64 15.86 18.28
N ALA A 72 2.33 15.80 18.04
CA ALA A 72 1.38 15.17 18.95
C ALA A 72 1.69 13.68 19.17
N ALA A 73 2.01 12.94 18.11
CA ALA A 73 2.40 11.54 18.23
C ALA A 73 3.67 11.35 19.09
N ILE A 74 4.70 12.16 18.83
CA ILE A 74 5.98 12.09 19.56
C ILE A 74 5.79 12.47 21.04
N SER A 75 5.13 13.60 21.31
CA SER A 75 5.01 14.13 22.68
C SER A 75 4.14 13.28 23.60
N THR A 76 3.12 12.62 23.04
CA THR A 76 2.24 11.74 23.81
C THR A 76 2.71 10.30 23.87
N GLY A 77 3.58 9.87 22.95
CA GLY A 77 3.94 8.46 22.77
C GLY A 77 2.77 7.58 22.33
N SER A 78 1.68 8.19 21.83
CA SER A 78 0.46 7.47 21.43
C SER A 78 0.58 6.89 20.02
N ILE A 79 0.43 5.57 19.91
CA ILE A 79 0.40 4.92 18.61
C ILE A 79 -0.82 5.36 17.79
N ASP A 80 -1.94 5.67 18.42
CA ASP A 80 -3.14 6.14 17.73
C ASP A 80 -2.92 7.53 17.12
N ASN A 81 -2.18 8.42 17.80
CA ASN A 81 -1.79 9.70 17.22
C ASN A 81 -0.85 9.49 16.00
N LEU A 82 0.03 8.48 16.05
CA LEU A 82 0.88 8.13 14.90
C LEU A 82 0.04 7.56 13.73
N LYS A 83 -0.98 6.76 14.02
CA LYS A 83 -1.94 6.28 13.01
C LYS A 83 -2.68 7.46 12.37
N ILE A 84 -3.20 8.40 13.16
CA ILE A 84 -3.86 9.62 12.66
C ILE A 84 -2.92 10.43 11.76
N TRP A 85 -1.68 10.64 12.19
CA TRP A 85 -0.66 11.34 11.40
C TRP A 85 -0.46 10.69 10.01
N TRP A 86 -0.37 9.36 9.94
CA TRP A 86 -0.17 8.69 8.66
C TRP A 86 -1.44 8.64 7.80
N LEU A 87 -2.61 8.42 8.40
CA LEU A 87 -3.90 8.52 7.70
C LEU A 87 -4.13 9.92 7.11
N TYR A 88 -3.75 10.96 7.83
CA TYR A 88 -3.80 12.34 7.34
C TYR A 88 -2.91 12.50 6.09
N ARG A 89 -1.68 11.97 6.11
CA ARG A 89 -0.79 11.97 4.94
C ARG A 89 -1.38 11.21 3.77
N MET A 90 -1.90 10.01 3.99
CA MET A 90 -2.53 9.19 2.95
C MET A 90 -3.69 9.91 2.25
N ARG A 91 -4.39 10.78 2.99
CA ARG A 91 -5.56 11.52 2.48
C ARG A 91 -5.20 12.83 1.78
N TYR A 92 -4.24 13.58 2.33
CA TYR A 92 -4.03 14.98 1.95
C TYR A 92 -2.68 15.29 1.31
N SER A 93 -1.72 14.34 1.28
CA SER A 93 -0.44 14.55 0.62
C SER A 93 -0.61 14.79 -0.89
N ALA A 94 0.17 15.70 -1.43
CA ALA A 94 0.30 15.90 -2.87
C ALA A 94 0.98 14.71 -3.58
N ASN A 95 1.50 13.74 -2.81
CA ASN A 95 2.25 12.57 -3.30
C ASN A 95 1.54 11.24 -2.95
N PRO A 96 0.31 11.00 -3.43
CA PRO A 96 -0.52 9.86 -3.01
C PRO A 96 0.11 8.50 -3.36
N LEU A 97 0.79 8.36 -4.51
CA LEU A 97 1.50 7.13 -4.86
C LEU A 97 2.63 6.82 -3.88
N THR A 98 3.34 7.84 -3.39
CA THR A 98 4.38 7.66 -2.36
C THR A 98 3.78 7.08 -1.08
N GLU A 99 2.63 7.56 -0.63
CA GLU A 99 1.95 7.02 0.56
C GLU A 99 1.43 5.59 0.30
N LYS A 100 0.94 5.29 -0.90
CA LYS A 100 0.53 3.93 -1.32
C LYS A 100 1.71 2.95 -1.29
N LEU A 101 2.85 3.35 -1.85
CA LEU A 101 4.07 2.57 -1.82
C LEU A 101 4.66 2.45 -0.40
N THR A 102 4.50 3.48 0.43
CA THR A 102 4.89 3.41 1.85
C THR A 102 4.10 2.32 2.56
N LEU A 103 2.80 2.19 2.30
CA LEU A 103 2.00 1.08 2.85
C LEU A 103 2.43 -0.27 2.27
N PHE A 104 2.70 -0.35 0.97
CA PHE A 104 3.20 -1.56 0.32
C PHE A 104 4.49 -2.05 0.98
N TRP A 105 5.46 -1.17 1.19
CA TRP A 105 6.72 -1.52 1.85
C TRP A 105 6.56 -1.74 3.36
N HIS A 106 5.67 -1.02 4.04
CA HIS A 106 5.33 -1.29 5.43
C HIS A 106 4.74 -2.69 5.61
N ASN A 107 3.96 -3.16 4.64
CA ASN A 107 3.47 -4.55 4.63
C ASN A 107 4.56 -5.56 4.23
N HIS A 108 5.48 -5.18 3.37
CA HIS A 108 6.61 -6.01 2.93
C HIS A 108 7.64 -6.21 4.05
N PHE A 109 8.01 -5.14 4.76
CA PHE A 109 8.91 -5.12 5.91
C PHE A 109 8.13 -5.09 7.23
N ALA A 110 7.14 -5.97 7.34
CA ALA A 110 6.16 -5.92 8.42
C ALA A 110 6.83 -5.87 9.80
N THR A 111 6.63 -4.75 10.49
CA THR A 111 7.16 -4.47 11.83
C THR A 111 6.01 -4.01 12.70
N SER A 112 5.82 -4.64 13.87
CA SER A 112 4.69 -4.36 14.75
C SER A 112 5.09 -3.57 16.00
N ASN A 113 4.37 -2.46 16.24
CA ASN A 113 4.53 -1.69 17.47
C ASN A 113 4.12 -2.48 18.73
N ALA A 114 3.35 -3.54 18.59
CA ALA A 114 2.99 -4.42 19.72
C ALA A 114 4.23 -4.98 20.45
N LYS A 115 5.36 -5.20 19.72
CA LYS A 115 6.65 -5.64 20.31
C LYS A 115 7.65 -4.48 20.40
N VAL A 116 7.75 -3.63 19.37
CA VAL A 116 8.70 -2.51 19.34
C VAL A 116 8.40 -1.51 20.45
N ASN A 117 7.14 -1.25 20.70
CA ASN A 117 6.59 -0.38 21.75
C ASN A 117 7.30 0.99 21.83
N SER A 118 7.51 1.61 20.67
CA SER A 118 8.18 2.90 20.56
C SER A 118 7.68 3.69 19.34
N VAL A 119 6.86 4.68 19.60
CA VAL A 119 6.35 5.61 18.57
C VAL A 119 7.49 6.30 17.81
N PRO A 120 8.58 6.81 18.45
CA PRO A 120 9.69 7.40 17.69
C PRO A 120 10.38 6.43 16.74
N TYR A 121 10.50 5.14 17.07
CA TYR A 121 11.13 4.15 16.19
C TYR A 121 10.20 3.79 15.02
N MET A 122 8.91 3.59 15.28
CA MET A 122 7.93 3.32 14.24
C MET A 122 7.76 4.50 13.27
N LEU A 123 7.78 5.74 13.78
CA LEU A 123 7.76 6.95 12.96
C LEU A 123 9.00 7.01 12.05
N ARG A 124 10.19 6.84 12.62
CA ARG A 124 11.45 6.88 11.88
C ARG A 124 11.52 5.82 10.79
N GLN A 125 11.05 4.60 11.07
CA GLN A 125 10.94 3.52 10.07
C GLN A 125 9.97 3.90 8.96
N ASN A 126 8.81 4.46 9.28
CA ASN A 126 7.83 4.89 8.29
C ASN A 126 8.38 6.02 7.39
N GLU A 127 9.11 6.98 7.95
CA GLU A 127 9.79 8.04 7.21
C GLU A 127 10.91 7.49 6.31
N LEU A 128 11.69 6.51 6.80
CA LEU A 128 12.72 5.82 6.03
C LEU A 128 12.12 5.10 4.82
N ILE A 129 11.04 4.35 5.02
CA ILE A 129 10.30 3.67 3.94
C ILE A 129 9.80 4.70 2.93
N ARG A 130 9.14 5.77 3.38
CA ARG A 130 8.58 6.82 2.50
C ARG A 130 9.64 7.48 1.63
N THR A 131 10.79 7.81 2.21
CA THR A 131 11.89 8.45 1.48
C THR A 131 12.41 7.56 0.33
N ASN A 132 12.33 6.25 0.49
CA ASN A 132 12.81 5.27 -0.48
C ASN A 132 11.69 4.58 -1.27
N ALA A 133 10.43 4.96 -1.08
CA ALA A 133 9.27 4.19 -1.54
C ALA A 133 9.25 3.91 -3.06
N ALA A 134 9.62 4.87 -3.88
CA ALA A 134 9.77 4.72 -5.33
C ALA A 134 11.24 4.74 -5.79
N GLY A 135 12.17 4.59 -4.87
CA GLY A 135 13.61 4.69 -5.10
C GLY A 135 14.30 3.36 -5.38
N ASP A 136 15.55 3.28 -4.92
CA ASP A 136 16.40 2.11 -5.04
C ASP A 136 16.07 1.06 -3.97
N PHE A 137 15.60 -0.11 -4.38
CA PHE A 137 15.32 -1.21 -3.46
C PHE A 137 16.57 -1.71 -2.72
N LYS A 138 17.75 -1.63 -3.33
CA LYS A 138 19.02 -2.00 -2.67
C LYS A 138 19.24 -1.12 -1.45
N GLN A 139 19.11 0.20 -1.62
CA GLN A 139 19.23 1.15 -0.52
C GLN A 139 18.15 0.93 0.54
N LEU A 140 16.90 0.67 0.12
CA LEU A 140 15.80 0.39 1.03
C LEU A 140 16.08 -0.86 1.87
N LEU A 141 16.49 -1.97 1.26
CA LEU A 141 16.79 -3.22 1.99
C LEU A 141 17.96 -3.06 2.96
N HIS A 142 19.04 -2.38 2.55
CA HIS A 142 20.15 -2.05 3.43
C HIS A 142 19.73 -1.17 4.63
N SER A 143 18.91 -0.17 4.37
CA SER A 143 18.44 0.74 5.41
C SER A 143 17.50 0.03 6.38
N MET A 144 16.57 -0.79 5.87
CA MET A 144 15.65 -1.58 6.68
C MET A 144 16.35 -2.65 7.50
N SER A 145 17.42 -3.26 6.98
CA SER A 145 18.20 -4.25 7.74
C SER A 145 18.91 -3.66 8.96
N ARG A 146 19.17 -2.37 8.98
CA ARG A 146 19.77 -1.64 10.09
C ARG A 146 18.77 -0.80 10.89
N ASP A 147 17.49 -0.84 10.51
CA ASP A 147 16.47 -0.08 11.20
C ASP A 147 16.24 -0.56 12.62
N THR A 148 16.14 0.38 13.55
CA THR A 148 16.02 0.09 14.99
C THR A 148 14.76 -0.69 15.32
N ALA A 149 13.62 -0.32 14.73
CA ALA A 149 12.35 -1.02 14.98
C ALA A 149 12.39 -2.44 14.43
N MET A 150 12.99 -2.64 13.25
CA MET A 150 13.19 -3.95 12.63
C MET A 150 14.09 -4.85 13.47
N LEU A 151 15.23 -4.34 13.94
CA LEU A 151 16.16 -5.11 14.80
C LEU A 151 15.52 -5.53 16.12
N ILE A 152 14.69 -4.67 16.74
CA ILE A 152 13.94 -5.02 17.95
C ILE A 152 12.88 -6.08 17.60
N TRP A 153 12.15 -5.89 16.50
CA TRP A 153 11.08 -6.78 16.09
C TRP A 153 11.56 -8.22 15.85
N LEU A 154 12.72 -8.37 15.21
CA LEU A 154 13.31 -9.64 14.82
C LEU A 154 14.40 -10.17 15.79
N ASP A 155 14.47 -9.65 17.01
CA ASP A 155 15.41 -10.08 18.05
C ASP A 155 16.89 -9.95 17.64
N GLY A 156 17.25 -8.94 16.83
CA GLY A 156 18.62 -8.70 16.38
C GLY A 156 19.63 -8.60 17.55
N ASN A 157 19.23 -7.98 18.67
CA ASN A 157 20.06 -7.86 19.87
C ASN A 157 20.43 -9.21 20.52
N ALA A 158 19.74 -10.31 20.20
CA ALA A 158 20.04 -11.64 20.70
C ALA A 158 21.09 -12.37 19.85
N ASN A 159 21.44 -11.84 18.66
CA ASN A 159 22.35 -12.52 17.73
C ASN A 159 23.82 -12.22 18.07
N ARG A 160 24.53 -13.22 18.59
CA ARG A 160 25.91 -13.13 19.11
C ARG A 160 26.78 -14.25 18.60
N LYS A 161 28.09 -14.01 18.45
CA LYS A 161 29.11 -14.94 17.92
C LYS A 161 29.01 -16.39 18.44
N ARG A 162 28.69 -16.58 19.70
CA ARG A 162 28.62 -17.93 20.31
C ARG A 162 27.21 -18.53 20.27
N HIS A 163 26.22 -17.72 19.96
CA HIS A 163 24.81 -18.08 19.92
C HIS A 163 24.12 -17.34 18.76
N PRO A 164 24.44 -17.70 17.50
CA PRO A 164 23.77 -17.09 16.35
C PRO A 164 22.26 -17.31 16.41
N ASN A 165 21.51 -16.25 16.15
CA ASN A 165 20.04 -16.27 16.06
C ASN A 165 19.64 -16.18 14.60
N GLU A 166 18.99 -17.22 14.08
CA GLU A 166 18.61 -17.35 12.68
C GLU A 166 17.42 -16.44 12.28
N ASN A 167 16.62 -16.00 13.25
CA ASN A 167 15.35 -15.31 12.97
C ASN A 167 15.54 -14.14 11.99
N PHE A 168 16.44 -13.21 12.31
CA PHE A 168 16.71 -12.05 11.46
C PHE A 168 17.21 -12.44 10.06
N ALA A 169 18.16 -13.37 9.98
CA ALA A 169 18.72 -13.83 8.70
C ALA A 169 17.66 -14.52 7.84
N ARG A 170 16.81 -15.34 8.44
CA ARG A 170 15.72 -16.03 7.77
C ARG A 170 14.75 -15.03 7.14
N GLU A 171 14.31 -14.04 7.90
CA GLU A 171 13.35 -13.05 7.40
C GLU A 171 13.94 -12.15 6.30
N ILE A 172 15.22 -11.76 6.39
CA ILE A 172 15.91 -11.04 5.31
C ILE A 172 15.88 -11.84 4.00
N MET A 173 16.18 -13.14 4.07
CA MET A 173 16.18 -14.00 2.88
C MET A 173 14.76 -14.34 2.41
N GLU A 174 13.91 -14.81 3.31
CA GLU A 174 12.61 -15.37 2.97
C GLU A 174 11.57 -14.31 2.62
N LEU A 175 11.37 -13.34 3.52
CA LEU A 175 10.26 -12.39 3.40
C LEU A 175 10.63 -11.07 2.72
N PHE A 176 11.92 -10.68 2.80
CA PHE A 176 12.30 -9.35 2.35
C PHE A 176 13.06 -9.33 1.02
N ALA A 177 13.77 -10.41 0.65
CA ALA A 177 14.60 -10.40 -0.55
C ALA A 177 14.28 -11.46 -1.60
N LEU A 178 14.11 -12.74 -1.21
CA LEU A 178 14.17 -13.85 -2.16
C LEU A 178 12.86 -14.62 -2.33
N GLY A 179 12.01 -14.65 -1.30
CA GLY A 179 10.87 -15.56 -1.23
C GLY A 179 11.24 -16.95 -0.76
N VAL A 180 10.25 -17.71 -0.30
CA VAL A 180 10.39 -19.08 0.22
C VAL A 180 11.05 -20.00 -0.81
N GLY A 181 12.00 -20.84 -0.35
CA GLY A 181 12.60 -21.92 -1.15
C GLY A 181 13.76 -21.50 -2.06
N ASN A 182 14.21 -20.23 -2.00
CA ASN A 182 15.34 -19.72 -2.79
C ASN A 182 16.65 -19.65 -2.00
N TYR A 183 16.77 -20.41 -0.93
CA TYR A 183 17.91 -20.53 -0.03
C TYR A 183 17.90 -21.91 0.62
N THR A 184 19.03 -22.31 1.23
CA THR A 184 19.13 -23.52 2.04
C THR A 184 19.16 -23.18 3.54
N GLU A 185 18.85 -24.13 4.41
CA GLU A 185 18.99 -23.94 5.86
C GLU A 185 20.45 -23.61 6.25
N ARG A 186 21.41 -24.11 5.50
CA ARG A 186 22.82 -23.75 5.70
C ARG A 186 23.09 -22.29 5.37
N ASP A 187 22.49 -21.75 4.31
CA ASP A 187 22.63 -20.33 3.98
C ASP A 187 22.09 -19.46 5.11
N ILE A 188 20.94 -19.83 5.71
CA ILE A 188 20.38 -19.14 6.88
C ILE A 188 21.36 -19.17 8.07
N GLN A 189 21.91 -20.34 8.40
CA GLN A 189 22.85 -20.48 9.52
C GLN A 189 24.11 -19.63 9.33
N GLU A 190 24.69 -19.67 8.15
CA GLU A 190 25.87 -18.90 7.80
C GLU A 190 25.58 -17.39 7.77
N ALA A 191 24.42 -17.00 7.26
CA ALA A 191 23.98 -15.60 7.32
C ALA A 191 23.71 -15.11 8.75
N ALA A 192 23.13 -15.94 9.60
CA ALA A 192 22.94 -15.62 11.02
C ALA A 192 24.29 -15.32 11.69
N ARG A 193 25.35 -16.07 11.37
CA ARG A 193 26.71 -15.79 11.83
C ARG A 193 27.23 -14.44 11.31
N ALA A 194 26.89 -14.06 10.07
CA ALA A 194 27.28 -12.79 9.49
C ALA A 194 26.58 -11.59 10.16
N PHE A 195 25.33 -11.75 10.60
CA PHE A 195 24.58 -10.74 11.33
C PHE A 195 24.91 -10.67 12.84
N THR A 196 25.78 -11.53 13.36
CA THR A 196 26.19 -11.46 14.77
C THR A 196 26.80 -10.11 15.11
N GLY A 197 26.50 -9.59 16.31
CA GLY A 197 26.95 -8.27 16.76
C GLY A 197 26.15 -7.09 16.24
N TRP A 198 25.12 -7.30 15.40
CA TRP A 198 24.20 -6.25 15.02
C TRP A 198 23.20 -5.99 16.14
N HIS A 199 23.28 -4.81 16.74
CA HIS A 199 22.49 -4.44 17.91
C HIS A 199 21.89 -3.05 17.79
N VAL A 200 20.97 -2.76 18.69
CA VAL A 200 20.47 -1.40 18.95
C VAL A 200 21.12 -0.89 20.23
N ARG A 201 21.75 0.30 20.15
CA ARG A 201 22.28 1.03 21.27
C ARG A 201 21.86 2.49 21.19
N ASP A 202 21.33 3.04 22.27
CA ASP A 202 20.86 4.43 22.34
C ASP A 202 19.86 4.79 21.20
N GLY A 203 19.02 3.82 20.84
CA GLY A 203 18.02 3.96 19.78
C GLY A 203 18.57 4.01 18.35
N GLN A 204 19.80 3.57 18.13
CA GLN A 204 20.45 3.51 16.82
C GLN A 204 21.08 2.15 16.57
N PHE A 205 21.29 1.82 15.30
CA PHE A 205 22.09 0.67 14.90
C PHE A 205 23.52 0.80 15.44
N TRP A 206 24.02 -0.28 16.01
CA TRP A 206 25.39 -0.37 16.50
C TRP A 206 25.96 -1.78 16.24
N LYS A 207 27.11 -1.86 15.58
CA LYS A 207 27.84 -3.11 15.41
C LYS A 207 28.78 -3.32 16.58
N HIS A 208 28.53 -4.37 17.35
CA HIS A 208 29.39 -4.76 18.49
C HIS A 208 30.47 -5.73 18.00
N GLU A 209 31.64 -5.23 17.67
CA GLU A 209 32.73 -6.01 17.06
C GLU A 209 33.13 -7.27 17.85
N LEU A 210 33.22 -7.18 19.19
CA LEU A 210 33.55 -8.35 20.02
C LEU A 210 32.49 -9.46 20.00
N GLN A 211 31.29 -9.16 19.58
CA GLN A 211 30.20 -10.15 19.43
C GLN A 211 29.98 -10.59 17.97
N HIS A 212 30.74 -10.03 17.04
CA HIS A 212 30.71 -10.40 15.64
C HIS A 212 31.57 -11.65 15.38
N ASP A 213 31.08 -12.57 14.53
CA ASP A 213 31.82 -13.73 14.03
C ASP A 213 32.59 -13.32 12.76
N GLU A 214 33.91 -13.12 12.90
CA GLU A 214 34.82 -12.74 11.80
C GLU A 214 35.27 -13.91 10.93
N SER A 215 34.96 -15.15 11.32
CA SER A 215 35.38 -16.33 10.55
C SER A 215 34.68 -16.42 9.21
N ALA A 216 35.30 -17.14 8.27
CA ALA A 216 34.70 -17.34 6.94
C ALA A 216 33.32 -18.04 7.03
N LYS A 217 32.41 -17.61 6.15
CA LYS A 217 31.06 -18.12 6.01
C LYS A 217 30.82 -18.44 4.55
N THR A 218 29.98 -19.45 4.28
CA THR A 218 29.62 -19.83 2.90
C THR A 218 28.12 -19.62 2.71
N VAL A 219 27.74 -18.65 1.84
CA VAL A 219 26.35 -18.32 1.53
C VAL A 219 26.19 -18.27 0.01
N PHE A 220 25.17 -18.93 -0.52
CA PHE A 220 24.92 -19.08 -1.95
C PHE A 220 26.16 -19.53 -2.74
N GLY A 221 26.94 -20.43 -2.17
CA GLY A 221 28.16 -20.97 -2.78
C GLY A 221 29.39 -20.03 -2.77
N LYS A 222 29.26 -18.81 -2.28
CA LYS A 222 30.38 -17.87 -2.10
C LYS A 222 30.93 -17.96 -0.69
N THR A 223 32.26 -17.97 -0.54
CA THR A 223 32.95 -18.06 0.75
C THR A 223 33.74 -16.81 1.03
N GLY A 224 33.61 -16.21 2.22
CA GLY A 224 34.33 -15.02 2.63
C GLY A 224 34.07 -14.64 4.10
N PRO A 225 34.79 -13.64 4.63
CA PRO A 225 34.57 -13.12 5.97
C PRO A 225 33.37 -12.16 6.01
N PHE A 226 32.23 -12.64 5.52
CA PHE A 226 31.02 -11.84 5.32
C PHE A 226 30.48 -11.26 6.62
N ASP A 227 30.05 -9.97 6.55
CA ASP A 227 29.20 -9.34 7.55
C ASP A 227 27.74 -9.22 7.04
N GLY A 228 26.85 -8.61 7.84
CA GLY A 228 25.44 -8.49 7.49
C GLY A 228 25.19 -7.69 6.20
N ASN A 229 26.06 -6.74 5.85
CA ASN A 229 25.92 -6.00 4.59
C ASN A 229 26.23 -6.87 3.39
N ASP A 230 27.24 -7.73 3.52
CA ASP A 230 27.60 -8.68 2.47
C ASP A 230 26.45 -9.66 2.23
N ILE A 231 25.76 -10.11 3.29
CA ILE A 231 24.57 -10.97 3.15
C ILE A 231 23.45 -10.26 2.40
N VAL A 232 23.17 -8.99 2.72
CA VAL A 232 22.18 -8.20 1.98
C VAL A 232 22.57 -8.09 0.50
N ASN A 233 23.84 -7.80 0.20
CA ASN A 233 24.35 -7.74 -1.18
C ASN A 233 24.20 -9.09 -1.89
N LEU A 234 24.57 -10.20 -1.22
CA LEU A 234 24.43 -11.54 -1.77
C LEU A 234 22.97 -11.91 -2.09
N CYS A 235 22.02 -11.46 -1.27
CA CYS A 235 20.58 -11.62 -1.56
C CYS A 235 20.16 -10.81 -2.79
N LEU A 236 20.60 -9.55 -2.90
CA LEU A 236 20.28 -8.66 -4.03
C LEU A 236 20.82 -9.17 -5.38
N GLU A 237 21.92 -9.92 -5.35
CA GLU A 237 22.53 -10.55 -6.54
C GLU A 237 21.77 -11.81 -7.02
N GLN A 238 20.88 -12.39 -6.20
CA GLN A 238 20.17 -13.61 -6.58
C GLN A 238 19.09 -13.30 -7.64
N PRO A 239 18.96 -14.14 -8.69
CA PRO A 239 17.90 -13.98 -9.70
C PRO A 239 16.47 -14.04 -9.13
N SER A 240 16.31 -14.65 -7.97
CA SER A 240 15.04 -14.72 -7.25
C SER A 240 14.61 -13.37 -6.68
N CYS A 241 15.52 -12.44 -6.39
CA CYS A 241 15.20 -11.14 -5.83
C CYS A 241 14.29 -10.30 -6.75
N PRO A 242 14.65 -9.96 -8.00
CA PRO A 242 13.75 -9.22 -8.88
C PRO A 242 12.46 -9.99 -9.21
N ARG A 243 12.49 -11.33 -9.23
CA ARG A 243 11.31 -12.16 -9.44
C ARG A 243 10.33 -12.09 -8.27
N PHE A 244 10.83 -12.08 -7.05
CA PHE A 244 10.02 -11.92 -5.83
C PHE A 244 9.34 -10.55 -5.79
N LEU A 245 10.08 -9.48 -6.09
CA LEU A 245 9.54 -8.12 -6.19
C LEU A 245 8.49 -8.00 -7.30
N ALA A 246 8.77 -8.58 -8.47
CA ALA A 246 7.83 -8.62 -9.60
C ALA A 246 6.50 -9.27 -9.20
N THR A 247 6.56 -10.39 -8.50
CA THR A 247 5.36 -11.09 -8.01
C THR A 247 4.56 -10.22 -7.06
N LYS A 248 5.22 -9.56 -6.10
CA LYS A 248 4.55 -8.66 -5.15
C LYS A 248 3.94 -7.45 -5.82
N LEU A 249 4.65 -6.79 -6.72
CA LEU A 249 4.15 -5.63 -7.47
C LEU A 249 2.94 -6.00 -8.35
N ALA A 250 3.04 -7.10 -9.10
CA ALA A 250 1.94 -7.56 -9.96
C ALA A 250 0.69 -7.91 -9.13
N LYS A 251 0.84 -8.60 -8.00
CA LYS A 251 -0.27 -8.91 -7.09
C LYS A 251 -0.91 -7.68 -6.45
N THR A 252 -0.14 -6.65 -6.18
CA THR A 252 -0.62 -5.43 -5.55
C THR A 252 -1.32 -4.50 -6.52
N PHE A 253 -0.79 -4.37 -7.74
CA PHE A 253 -1.22 -3.33 -8.67
C PHE A 253 -1.99 -3.85 -9.90
N VAL A 254 -1.84 -5.12 -10.28
CA VAL A 254 -2.45 -5.64 -11.51
C VAL A 254 -3.54 -6.66 -11.22
N CYS A 255 -3.18 -7.85 -10.72
CA CYS A 255 -4.15 -8.94 -10.51
C CYS A 255 -3.71 -9.89 -9.40
N PRO A 256 -4.64 -10.62 -8.75
CA PRO A 256 -4.32 -11.49 -7.62
C PRO A 256 -3.46 -12.71 -8.01
N GLU A 257 -3.56 -13.17 -9.25
CA GLU A 257 -2.88 -14.34 -9.78
C GLU A 257 -2.14 -14.01 -11.08
N PRO A 258 -0.99 -13.29 -11.01
CA PRO A 258 -0.23 -12.91 -12.19
C PRO A 258 0.36 -14.14 -12.90
N SER A 259 0.32 -14.15 -14.23
CA SER A 259 0.92 -15.22 -15.04
C SER A 259 2.43 -15.27 -14.87
N GLN A 260 3.03 -16.45 -15.12
CA GLN A 260 4.49 -16.60 -15.08
C GLN A 260 5.19 -15.69 -16.12
N ASP A 261 4.56 -15.45 -17.25
CA ASP A 261 5.08 -14.54 -18.28
C ASP A 261 5.11 -13.08 -17.80
N MET A 262 4.05 -12.63 -17.12
CA MET A 262 4.01 -11.31 -16.49
C MET A 262 5.10 -11.16 -15.43
N ILE A 263 5.23 -12.15 -14.54
CA ILE A 263 6.25 -12.17 -13.48
C ILE A 263 7.65 -12.13 -14.09
N ASN A 264 7.94 -13.00 -15.07
CA ASN A 264 9.26 -13.07 -15.71
C ASN A 264 9.61 -11.76 -16.40
N HIS A 265 8.66 -11.17 -17.13
CA HIS A 265 8.89 -9.94 -17.86
C HIS A 265 9.13 -8.77 -16.89
N LEU A 266 8.29 -8.63 -15.88
CA LEU A 266 8.45 -7.58 -14.86
C LEU A 266 9.75 -7.76 -14.06
N ALA A 267 10.15 -9.00 -13.74
CA ALA A 267 11.43 -9.29 -13.09
C ALA A 267 12.64 -8.84 -13.95
N ASN A 268 12.58 -9.09 -15.26
CA ASN A 268 13.59 -8.64 -16.18
C ASN A 268 13.65 -7.09 -16.25
N ARG A 269 12.50 -6.40 -16.18
CA ARG A 269 12.48 -4.93 -16.12
C ARG A 269 13.05 -4.41 -14.80
N ILE A 270 12.73 -5.02 -13.67
CA ILE A 270 13.32 -4.69 -12.37
C ILE A 270 14.84 -4.87 -12.40
N HIS A 271 15.33 -5.97 -12.96
CA HIS A 271 16.76 -6.21 -13.13
C HIS A 271 17.43 -5.19 -14.09
N HIS A 272 16.80 -4.91 -15.24
CA HIS A 272 17.28 -3.93 -16.21
C HIS A 272 17.42 -2.53 -15.62
N HIS A 273 16.48 -2.12 -14.77
CA HIS A 273 16.51 -0.84 -14.07
C HIS A 273 17.33 -0.88 -12.77
N ASP A 274 18.13 -1.92 -12.57
CA ASP A 274 19.03 -2.05 -11.42
C ASP A 274 18.31 -1.87 -10.07
N LEU A 275 17.10 -2.45 -9.96
CA LEU A 275 16.22 -2.38 -8.79
C LEU A 275 15.69 -0.96 -8.46
N GLN A 276 15.74 -0.03 -9.42
CA GLN A 276 15.08 1.28 -9.29
C GLN A 276 13.58 1.14 -9.54
N MET A 277 12.76 1.45 -8.54
CA MET A 277 11.31 1.16 -8.60
C MET A 277 10.53 2.15 -9.45
N ARG A 278 10.92 3.43 -9.51
CA ARG A 278 10.17 4.46 -10.25
C ARG A 278 9.99 4.14 -11.73
N PRO A 279 11.03 3.82 -12.51
CA PRO A 279 10.86 3.46 -13.93
C PRO A 279 10.05 2.18 -14.11
N VAL A 280 10.21 1.19 -13.22
CA VAL A 280 9.43 -0.05 -13.24
C VAL A 280 7.94 0.22 -13.03
N LEU A 281 7.58 1.05 -12.06
CA LEU A 281 6.19 1.42 -11.79
C LEU A 281 5.59 2.21 -12.96
N ARG A 282 6.36 3.13 -13.57
CA ARG A 282 5.88 3.86 -14.75
C ARG A 282 5.60 2.91 -15.91
N GLU A 283 6.51 1.96 -16.21
CA GLU A 283 6.27 0.94 -17.23
C GLU A 283 5.06 0.06 -16.91
N LEU A 284 4.89 -0.34 -15.65
CA LEU A 284 3.75 -1.13 -15.21
C LEU A 284 2.42 -0.40 -15.44
N PHE A 285 2.33 0.86 -14.99
CA PHE A 285 1.12 1.68 -15.11
C PHE A 285 0.85 2.21 -16.53
N THR A 286 1.79 2.06 -17.47
CA THR A 286 1.56 2.33 -18.89
C THR A 286 1.36 1.05 -19.71
N SER A 287 1.40 -0.13 -19.10
CA SER A 287 1.34 -1.40 -19.82
C SER A 287 -0.07 -1.78 -20.23
N GLN A 288 -0.17 -2.53 -21.36
CA GLN A 288 -1.44 -3.16 -21.75
C GLN A 288 -1.98 -4.09 -20.67
N TRP A 289 -1.13 -4.83 -19.94
CA TRP A 289 -1.57 -5.71 -18.86
C TRP A 289 -2.33 -4.98 -17.77
N PHE A 290 -1.89 -3.77 -17.43
CA PHE A 290 -2.55 -2.99 -16.40
C PHE A 290 -3.98 -2.62 -16.77
N TYR A 291 -4.24 -2.30 -18.06
CA TYR A 291 -5.55 -1.86 -18.54
C TYR A 291 -6.42 -2.97 -19.18
N GLN A 292 -5.97 -4.23 -19.19
CA GLN A 292 -6.78 -5.35 -19.68
C GLN A 292 -8.09 -5.46 -18.88
N LEU A 293 -9.19 -5.79 -19.56
CA LEU A 293 -10.52 -5.86 -18.92
C LEU A 293 -10.55 -6.88 -17.77
N GLU A 294 -9.86 -8.01 -17.94
CA GLU A 294 -9.75 -9.06 -16.91
C GLU A 294 -9.00 -8.61 -15.66
N ASN A 295 -8.25 -7.51 -15.71
CA ASN A 295 -7.50 -6.95 -14.58
C ASN A 295 -8.20 -5.76 -13.92
N ARG A 296 -9.38 -5.37 -14.42
CA ARG A 296 -10.18 -4.30 -13.83
C ARG A 296 -11.15 -4.85 -12.82
N GLN A 297 -11.33 -4.16 -11.71
CA GLN A 297 -12.24 -4.56 -10.62
C GLN A 297 -12.09 -6.02 -10.19
N ILE A 298 -10.85 -6.49 -10.08
CA ILE A 298 -10.54 -7.86 -9.67
C ILE A 298 -9.82 -7.90 -8.31
N LEU A 299 -9.17 -6.80 -7.92
CA LEU A 299 -8.51 -6.73 -6.62
C LEU A 299 -9.51 -6.30 -5.54
N ILE A 300 -9.57 -7.09 -4.48
CA ILE A 300 -10.38 -6.76 -3.30
C ILE A 300 -9.73 -5.60 -2.57
N LYS A 301 -10.47 -4.52 -2.38
CA LYS A 301 -10.01 -3.39 -1.57
C LYS A 301 -9.65 -3.86 -0.17
N SER A 302 -8.43 -3.58 0.26
CA SER A 302 -8.05 -3.71 1.67
C SER A 302 -8.94 -2.82 2.54
N PRO A 303 -9.04 -3.08 3.85
CA PRO A 303 -9.79 -2.20 4.75
C PRO A 303 -9.41 -0.72 4.61
N LEU A 304 -8.12 -0.44 4.47
CA LEU A 304 -7.62 0.93 4.35
C LEU A 304 -8.01 1.57 3.00
N GLU A 305 -7.96 0.83 1.90
CA GLU A 305 -8.41 1.30 0.59
C GLU A 305 -9.93 1.53 0.57
N LEU A 306 -10.71 0.65 1.19
CA LEU A 306 -12.14 0.80 1.31
C LEU A 306 -12.51 2.04 2.14
N VAL A 307 -11.93 2.16 3.34
CA VAL A 307 -12.27 3.24 4.28
C VAL A 307 -11.80 4.59 3.74
N LEU A 308 -10.51 4.72 3.38
CA LEU A 308 -10.00 6.00 2.87
C LEU A 308 -10.61 6.37 1.52
N GLY A 309 -10.82 5.40 0.62
CA GLY A 309 -11.48 5.66 -0.67
C GLY A 309 -12.90 6.20 -0.48
N SER A 310 -13.67 5.61 0.43
CA SER A 310 -15.01 6.11 0.78
C SER A 310 -14.96 7.52 1.37
N LEU A 311 -14.06 7.76 2.32
CA LEU A 311 -13.92 9.05 2.98
C LEU A 311 -13.45 10.13 2.00
N GLN A 312 -12.54 9.81 1.09
CA GLN A 312 -11.99 10.75 0.12
C GLN A 312 -13.05 11.28 -0.83
N THR A 313 -13.97 10.43 -1.25
CA THR A 313 -15.06 10.78 -2.16
C THR A 313 -16.23 11.44 -1.44
N LEU A 314 -16.57 10.96 -0.22
CA LEU A 314 -17.87 11.26 0.40
C LEU A 314 -17.81 12.24 1.56
N VAL A 315 -16.70 12.35 2.30
CA VAL A 315 -16.68 13.02 3.62
C VAL A 315 -15.66 14.15 3.70
N GLU A 316 -16.08 15.31 4.17
CA GLU A 316 -15.21 16.46 4.46
C GLU A 316 -15.88 17.40 5.47
N PRO A 317 -15.22 17.80 6.59
CA PRO A 317 -13.92 17.32 7.08
C PRO A 317 -14.01 15.95 7.76
N ILE A 318 -12.88 15.22 7.82
CA ILE A 318 -12.81 13.87 8.38
C ILE A 318 -12.53 13.88 9.89
N ARG A 319 -13.23 13.03 10.65
CA ARG A 319 -13.00 12.75 12.07
C ARG A 319 -12.22 11.44 12.24
N TRP A 320 -10.92 11.54 12.47
CA TRP A 320 -9.98 10.42 12.41
C TRP A 320 -10.12 9.35 13.50
N THR A 321 -10.61 9.70 14.70
CA THR A 321 -10.73 8.75 15.83
C THR A 321 -11.61 7.54 15.52
N GLY A 322 -12.72 7.76 14.81
CA GLY A 322 -13.59 6.67 14.34
C GLY A 322 -12.91 5.79 13.27
N VAL A 323 -12.07 6.39 12.43
CA VAL A 323 -11.39 5.69 11.33
C VAL A 323 -10.42 4.62 11.85
N ILE A 324 -9.62 4.93 12.87
CA ILE A 324 -8.68 3.98 13.49
C ILE A 324 -9.41 2.73 13.97
N LYS A 325 -10.51 2.93 14.68
CA LYS A 325 -11.31 1.82 15.22
C LYS A 325 -11.83 0.91 14.10
N VAL A 326 -12.43 1.49 13.08
CA VAL A 326 -12.99 0.71 11.95
C VAL A 326 -11.90 -0.05 11.19
N LEU A 327 -10.72 0.53 10.99
CA LEU A 327 -9.60 -0.17 10.37
C LEU A 327 -9.13 -1.37 11.20
N ALA A 328 -9.07 -1.23 12.52
CA ALA A 328 -8.73 -2.32 13.43
C ALA A 328 -9.81 -3.42 13.42
N ASP A 329 -11.08 -3.05 13.48
CA ASP A 329 -12.21 -3.98 13.43
C ASP A 329 -12.30 -4.75 12.10
N LEU A 330 -11.89 -4.11 10.99
CA LEU A 330 -11.76 -4.74 9.67
C LEU A 330 -10.47 -5.56 9.50
N GLY A 331 -9.56 -5.56 10.49
CA GLY A 331 -8.35 -6.37 10.51
C GLY A 331 -7.09 -5.73 9.91
N GLN A 332 -7.11 -4.44 9.56
CA GLN A 332 -5.91 -3.73 9.07
C GLN A 332 -5.50 -2.60 10.03
N ASN A 333 -4.93 -2.97 11.16
CA ASN A 333 -4.43 -2.03 12.15
C ASN A 333 -3.01 -1.57 11.78
N ILE A 334 -2.89 -0.39 11.15
CA ILE A 334 -1.58 0.13 10.67
C ILE A 334 -0.59 0.28 11.85
N PHE A 335 0.70 0.05 11.59
CA PHE A 335 1.78 -0.11 12.57
C PHE A 335 1.68 -1.34 13.47
N GLU A 336 0.66 -2.17 13.29
CA GLU A 336 0.45 -3.39 14.09
C GLU A 336 0.04 -4.58 13.19
N PRO A 337 0.88 -4.93 12.18
CA PRO A 337 0.62 -6.12 11.39
C PRO A 337 0.57 -7.36 12.28
N PRO A 338 -0.21 -8.40 11.90
CA PRO A 338 -0.45 -9.57 12.73
C PRO A 338 0.79 -10.45 12.91
N SER A 339 1.74 -10.38 11.97
CA SER A 339 2.97 -11.17 11.98
C SER A 339 4.06 -10.52 11.12
N VAL A 340 5.25 -11.13 11.08
CA VAL A 340 6.38 -10.73 10.20
C VAL A 340 6.04 -10.84 8.69
N LYS A 341 5.00 -11.61 8.32
CA LYS A 341 4.51 -11.72 6.93
C LYS A 341 3.64 -10.54 6.51
N GLY A 342 3.23 -9.69 7.46
CA GLY A 342 2.30 -8.61 7.22
C GLY A 342 0.84 -9.08 7.10
N TRP A 343 0.04 -8.31 6.35
CA TRP A 343 -1.32 -8.68 5.95
C TRP A 343 -1.27 -9.41 4.61
N GLU A 344 -1.76 -10.64 4.57
CA GLU A 344 -1.73 -11.47 3.35
C GLU A 344 -2.65 -10.93 2.24
N GLY A 345 -3.73 -10.22 2.62
CA GLY A 345 -4.57 -9.52 1.66
C GLY A 345 -5.55 -10.40 0.87
N GLY A 346 -6.05 -9.85 -0.23
CA GLY A 346 -6.92 -10.56 -1.16
C GLY A 346 -8.19 -11.11 -0.50
N ARG A 347 -8.50 -12.38 -0.73
CA ARG A 347 -9.71 -13.03 -0.20
C ARG A 347 -9.76 -13.07 1.32
N LEU A 348 -8.63 -12.97 2.03
CA LEU A 348 -8.61 -12.93 3.48
C LEU A 348 -9.24 -11.65 4.08
N TRP A 349 -9.41 -10.60 3.27
CA TRP A 349 -10.21 -9.44 3.64
C TRP A 349 -11.71 -9.69 3.65
N ILE A 350 -12.19 -10.84 3.13
CA ILE A 350 -13.61 -11.17 3.01
C ILE A 350 -13.91 -12.40 3.86
N THR A 351 -14.26 -12.17 5.10
CA THR A 351 -14.80 -13.15 6.05
C THR A 351 -16.24 -12.77 6.40
N SER A 352 -17.00 -13.66 7.02
CA SER A 352 -18.35 -13.35 7.48
C SER A 352 -18.39 -12.13 8.40
N SER A 353 -17.40 -12.01 9.31
CA SER A 353 -17.29 -10.87 10.21
C SER A 353 -16.94 -9.59 9.45
N SER A 354 -15.95 -9.61 8.56
CA SER A 354 -15.54 -8.41 7.82
C SER A 354 -16.60 -7.96 6.82
N LEU A 355 -17.39 -8.85 6.22
CA LEU A 355 -18.53 -8.48 5.39
C LEU A 355 -19.57 -7.69 6.17
N LEU A 356 -19.90 -8.14 7.39
CA LEU A 356 -20.78 -7.39 8.27
C LEU A 356 -20.21 -6.01 8.61
N GLN A 357 -18.92 -5.93 8.93
CA GLN A 357 -18.26 -4.65 9.23
C GLN A 357 -18.21 -3.72 8.01
N ARG A 358 -18.03 -4.24 6.79
CA ARG A 358 -18.10 -3.47 5.55
C ARG A 358 -19.51 -2.91 5.30
N ALA A 359 -20.56 -3.70 5.56
CA ALA A 359 -21.95 -3.23 5.49
C ALA A 359 -22.26 -2.18 6.56
N ASN A 360 -21.75 -2.37 7.80
CA ASN A 360 -21.87 -1.38 8.86
C ASN A 360 -21.16 -0.06 8.48
N LEU A 361 -19.99 -0.13 7.90
CA LEU A 361 -19.27 1.06 7.40
C LEU A 361 -20.12 1.85 6.38
N ALA A 362 -20.76 1.17 5.42
CA ALA A 362 -21.65 1.81 4.45
C ALA A 362 -22.81 2.52 5.16
N THR A 363 -23.41 1.88 6.17
CA THR A 363 -24.47 2.49 6.99
C THR A 363 -23.96 3.69 7.80
N GLU A 364 -22.83 3.56 8.47
CA GLU A 364 -22.26 4.65 9.29
C GLU A 364 -21.86 5.87 8.46
N LEU A 365 -21.31 5.67 7.26
CA LEU A 365 -20.97 6.75 6.33
C LEU A 365 -22.19 7.53 5.84
N THR A 366 -23.34 6.87 5.73
CA THR A 366 -24.53 7.45 5.11
C THR A 366 -25.57 7.92 6.10
N THR A 367 -25.67 7.31 7.29
CA THR A 367 -26.71 7.61 8.28
C THR A 367 -26.21 8.43 9.46
N THR A 368 -24.92 8.42 9.74
CA THR A 368 -24.33 9.13 10.88
C THR A 368 -23.28 10.14 10.41
N ASN A 369 -22.89 11.04 11.31
CA ASN A 369 -21.75 11.92 11.08
C ASN A 369 -20.50 11.45 11.87
N GLN A 370 -20.39 10.16 12.14
CA GLN A 370 -19.28 9.61 12.93
C GLN A 370 -17.91 9.95 12.32
N PHE A 371 -17.78 9.86 10.99
CA PHE A 371 -16.56 10.19 10.26
C PHE A 371 -16.51 11.64 9.78
N GLY A 372 -17.60 12.38 9.90
CA GLY A 372 -17.80 13.73 9.39
C GLY A 372 -19.06 13.83 8.53
N PRO A 373 -19.42 15.06 8.10
CA PRO A 373 -20.55 15.27 7.20
C PRO A 373 -20.23 14.82 5.77
N LEU A 374 -21.25 14.53 4.98
CA LEU A 374 -21.09 14.40 3.53
C LEU A 374 -20.52 15.70 2.95
N SER A 375 -19.58 15.57 2.01
CA SER A 375 -18.96 16.70 1.33
C SER A 375 -19.99 17.54 0.57
N GLU A 376 -19.70 18.83 0.37
CA GLU A 376 -20.59 19.70 -0.41
C GLU A 376 -20.78 19.19 -1.84
N THR A 377 -19.72 18.68 -2.46
CA THR A 377 -19.77 18.09 -3.80
C THR A 377 -20.81 16.98 -3.89
N VAL A 378 -20.84 16.07 -2.90
CA VAL A 378 -21.82 14.97 -2.86
C VAL A 378 -23.24 15.50 -2.62
N ARG A 379 -23.40 16.46 -1.71
CA ARG A 379 -24.71 17.05 -1.41
C ARG A 379 -25.34 17.80 -2.59
N HIS A 380 -24.54 18.41 -3.45
CA HIS A 380 -25.01 19.12 -4.62
C HIS A 380 -25.52 18.21 -5.77
N VAL A 381 -25.18 16.91 -5.74
CA VAL A 381 -25.71 15.94 -6.71
C VAL A 381 -27.24 15.77 -6.64
N THR A 382 -27.87 16.22 -5.53
CA THR A 382 -29.33 16.10 -5.32
C THR A 382 -30.20 16.98 -6.21
N THR A 383 -29.64 17.92 -6.95
CA THR A 383 -30.40 18.88 -7.78
C THR A 383 -30.83 18.33 -9.12
N ASP A 384 -30.24 17.22 -9.58
CA ASP A 384 -30.50 16.61 -10.87
C ASP A 384 -31.48 15.43 -10.76
N GLY A 385 -32.11 15.02 -11.86
CA GLY A 385 -33.00 13.84 -11.88
C GLY A 385 -32.29 12.54 -11.54
N SER A 386 -33.05 11.49 -11.19
CA SER A 386 -32.53 10.17 -10.77
C SER A 386 -31.45 9.62 -11.70
N GLU A 387 -31.62 9.80 -13.01
CA GLU A 387 -30.63 9.30 -13.98
C GLU A 387 -29.30 10.02 -13.89
N ALA A 388 -29.29 11.33 -13.76
CA ALA A 388 -28.08 12.12 -13.59
C ALA A 388 -27.34 11.75 -12.30
N ILE A 389 -28.07 11.60 -11.19
CA ILE A 389 -27.52 11.23 -9.88
C ILE A 389 -26.87 9.84 -9.96
N VAL A 390 -27.56 8.83 -10.49
CA VAL A 390 -27.03 7.45 -10.60
C VAL A 390 -25.81 7.42 -11.52
N ASN A 391 -25.81 8.15 -12.64
CA ASN A 391 -24.67 8.20 -13.55
C ASN A 391 -23.44 8.86 -12.89
N VAL A 392 -23.63 9.96 -12.19
CA VAL A 392 -22.53 10.66 -11.49
C VAL A 392 -21.94 9.79 -10.38
N LEU A 393 -22.78 9.20 -9.53
CA LEU A 393 -22.31 8.34 -8.44
C LEU A 393 -21.69 7.03 -8.97
N GLY A 394 -22.23 6.46 -10.04
CA GLY A 394 -21.65 5.30 -10.73
C GLY A 394 -20.23 5.58 -11.22
N ARG A 395 -20.01 6.76 -11.81
CA ARG A 395 -18.71 7.21 -12.26
C ARG A 395 -17.71 7.41 -11.10
N TRP A 396 -18.14 8.01 -10.01
CA TRP A 396 -17.24 8.32 -8.88
C TRP A 396 -16.92 7.09 -8.03
N LEU A 397 -17.88 6.17 -7.86
CA LEU A 397 -17.78 5.08 -6.89
C LEU A 397 -17.57 3.71 -7.56
N LEU A 398 -18.07 3.51 -8.78
CA LEU A 398 -18.08 2.24 -9.48
C LEU A 398 -17.26 2.24 -10.79
N SER A 399 -16.57 3.34 -11.10
CA SER A 399 -15.71 3.49 -12.29
C SER A 399 -16.44 3.23 -13.62
N ASP A 400 -17.75 3.53 -13.70
CA ASP A 400 -18.64 3.24 -14.85
C ASP A 400 -18.66 1.76 -15.29
N SER A 401 -18.31 0.82 -14.43
CA SER A 401 -18.21 -0.61 -14.73
C SER A 401 -19.43 -1.42 -14.27
N VAL A 402 -20.49 -0.73 -13.91
CA VAL A 402 -21.76 -1.37 -13.53
C VAL A 402 -22.50 -1.83 -14.76
N ASP A 403 -22.96 -3.08 -14.74
CA ASP A 403 -23.82 -3.57 -15.83
C ASP A 403 -25.17 -2.84 -15.85
N ASP A 404 -25.88 -2.94 -17.00
CA ASP A 404 -27.16 -2.27 -17.16
C ASP A 404 -28.21 -2.74 -16.14
N THR A 405 -28.12 -3.97 -15.64
CA THR A 405 -29.04 -4.52 -14.65
C THR A 405 -28.92 -3.79 -13.34
N ILE A 406 -27.70 -3.69 -12.82
CA ILE A 406 -27.41 -2.96 -11.57
C ILE A 406 -27.80 -1.49 -11.73
N ARG A 407 -27.44 -0.87 -12.87
CA ARG A 407 -27.79 0.51 -13.14
C ARG A 407 -29.32 0.74 -13.10
N GLN A 408 -30.10 -0.13 -13.71
CA GLN A 408 -31.56 -0.06 -13.69
C GLN A 408 -32.13 -0.24 -12.28
N GLU A 409 -31.60 -1.15 -11.48
CA GLU A 409 -32.04 -1.33 -10.09
C GLU A 409 -31.72 -0.10 -9.22
N LEU A 410 -30.55 0.53 -9.39
CA LEU A 410 -30.20 1.79 -8.72
C LEU A 410 -31.15 2.94 -9.11
N LEU A 411 -31.50 3.06 -10.40
CA LEU A 411 -32.45 4.02 -10.91
C LEU A 411 -33.84 3.81 -10.31
N LYS A 412 -34.32 2.57 -10.32
CA LYS A 412 -35.63 2.19 -9.78
C LYS A 412 -35.70 2.47 -8.28
N PHE A 413 -34.64 2.09 -7.53
CA PHE A 413 -34.54 2.37 -6.10
C PHE A 413 -34.65 3.86 -5.83
N HIS A 414 -33.83 4.71 -6.48
CA HIS A 414 -33.82 6.16 -6.23
C HIS A 414 -35.14 6.84 -6.66
N ALA A 415 -35.73 6.39 -7.75
CA ALA A 415 -37.02 6.94 -8.23
C ALA A 415 -38.20 6.58 -7.31
N SER A 416 -38.19 5.39 -6.71
CA SER A 416 -39.25 4.92 -5.80
C SER A 416 -39.05 5.30 -4.34
N ALA A 417 -37.85 5.75 -3.95
CA ALA A 417 -37.54 6.11 -2.57
C ALA A 417 -38.43 7.28 -2.10
N GLU A 418 -38.93 7.18 -0.88
CA GLU A 418 -39.66 8.25 -0.19
C GLU A 418 -38.74 9.10 0.67
N GLY A 419 -39.15 10.32 1.02
CA GLY A 419 -38.43 11.22 1.88
C GLY A 419 -37.79 12.42 1.18
N THR A 420 -36.94 13.14 1.90
CA THR A 420 -36.22 14.32 1.37
C THR A 420 -35.14 13.91 0.36
N ALA A 421 -34.70 14.85 -0.46
CA ALA A 421 -33.60 14.60 -1.42
C ALA A 421 -32.33 14.08 -0.72
N ASP A 422 -31.98 14.59 0.47
CA ASP A 422 -30.83 14.11 1.26
C ASP A 422 -31.05 12.66 1.72
N GLN A 423 -32.25 12.29 2.16
CA GLN A 423 -32.56 10.91 2.57
C GLN A 423 -32.48 9.94 1.40
N LYS A 424 -32.99 10.32 0.24
CA LYS A 424 -32.89 9.50 -0.99
C LYS A 424 -31.46 9.31 -1.44
N LEU A 425 -30.65 10.39 -1.42
CA LEU A 425 -29.23 10.33 -1.74
C LEU A 425 -28.47 9.39 -0.79
N ARG A 426 -28.69 9.52 0.51
CA ARG A 426 -28.06 8.65 1.54
C ARG A 426 -28.43 7.18 1.38
N GLY A 427 -29.69 6.89 1.09
CA GLY A 427 -30.15 5.53 0.79
C GLY A 427 -29.48 4.95 -0.47
N LEU A 428 -29.35 5.75 -1.53
CA LEU A 428 -28.66 5.34 -2.76
C LEU A 428 -27.17 5.12 -2.52
N LEU A 429 -26.50 6.01 -1.78
CA LEU A 429 -25.09 5.83 -1.40
C LEU A 429 -24.89 4.56 -0.58
N GLN A 430 -25.74 4.30 0.40
CA GLN A 430 -25.67 3.07 1.20
C GLN A 430 -25.78 1.81 0.33
N LEU A 431 -26.70 1.81 -0.62
CA LEU A 431 -26.85 0.72 -1.56
C LEU A 431 -25.59 0.52 -2.41
N ILE A 432 -25.07 1.59 -3.02
CA ILE A 432 -23.84 1.54 -3.84
C ILE A 432 -22.64 1.03 -3.04
N LEU A 433 -22.41 1.58 -1.84
CA LEU A 433 -21.31 1.17 -0.98
C LEU A 433 -21.40 -0.30 -0.51
N SER A 434 -22.58 -0.88 -0.56
CA SER A 434 -22.83 -2.28 -0.21
C SER A 434 -22.70 -3.24 -1.38
N LEU A 435 -22.59 -2.75 -2.63
CA LEU A 435 -22.43 -3.58 -3.79
C LEU A 435 -21.09 -4.35 -3.79
N PRO A 436 -21.07 -5.59 -4.30
CA PRO A 436 -19.81 -6.33 -4.50
C PRO A 436 -18.81 -5.55 -5.36
N GLU A 437 -19.27 -4.87 -6.40
CA GLU A 437 -18.46 -4.06 -7.32
C GLU A 437 -17.73 -2.93 -6.60
N TYR A 438 -18.36 -2.34 -5.58
CA TYR A 438 -17.71 -1.31 -4.76
C TYR A 438 -16.58 -1.86 -3.89
N GLN A 439 -16.61 -3.15 -3.55
CA GLN A 439 -15.56 -3.81 -2.75
C GLN A 439 -14.28 -4.09 -3.56
N LEU A 440 -14.33 -3.86 -4.88
CA LEU A 440 -13.25 -4.14 -5.83
C LEU A 440 -12.66 -2.84 -6.42
N HIS A 441 -11.45 -2.96 -6.95
CA HIS A 441 -10.81 -1.90 -7.73
C HIS A 441 -9.92 -2.45 -8.85
#